data_d24022ae4d9fbf5ec5d36ad04ce49d7c
#
_entry.id   d24022ae4d9fbf5ec5d36ad04ce49d7c
#
_cell.length_a   1.000
_cell.length_b   1.000
_cell.length_c   1.000
_cell.angle_alpha   90.00
_cell.angle_beta   90.00
_cell.angle_gamma   90.00
#
_symmetry.space_group_name_H-M   'P 1'
#
loop_
_entity.id
_entity.type
_entity.pdbx_description
1 polymer ?
#
loop_
_entity_poly.entity_id
_entity_poly.type
_entity_poly.pdbx_seq_one_letter_code
_entity_poly.pdbx_strand_id
1 'polypeptide(L)'
;MTLQSSVTASVQSDRVEFEYTVENVGDDPEELTFRSALKADFAVLEGDDEVWRASDGQMFAQMIQTESLDAGDSETFPGAWENPEPGDYTVVATLNTSGDDAEARADFSV
;
A
#
# COMPACT_ATOMS: atom_id res chain seq x y z
N MET A 1 -16.51 4.60 -8.40
CA MET A 1 -15.42 4.51 -7.43
C MET A 1 -14.78 5.87 -7.21
N THR A 2 -14.70 6.31 -5.99
CA THR A 2 -14.29 7.66 -5.65
C THR A 2 -13.00 7.71 -4.83
N LEU A 3 -12.27 6.61 -4.79
CA LEU A 3 -10.98 6.55 -4.12
C LEU A 3 -9.85 6.87 -5.07
N GLN A 4 -8.94 7.75 -4.64
CA GLN A 4 -7.66 7.96 -5.28
C GLN A 4 -6.56 7.47 -4.36
N SER A 5 -5.51 6.92 -4.93
CA SER A 5 -4.39 6.43 -4.15
C SER A 5 -3.07 6.87 -4.74
N SER A 6 -2.08 7.01 -3.86
CA SER A 6 -0.71 7.33 -4.24
C SER A 6 0.25 6.62 -3.30
N VAL A 7 1.44 6.34 -3.79
CA VAL A 7 2.50 5.76 -2.97
C VAL A 7 3.79 6.53 -3.24
N THR A 8 4.55 6.76 -2.18
CA THR A 8 5.87 7.39 -2.27
C THR A 8 6.92 6.45 -1.71
N ALA A 9 8.13 6.54 -2.23
CA ALA A 9 9.28 5.79 -1.75
C ALA A 9 10.37 6.77 -1.34
N SER A 10 10.88 6.61 -0.12
CA SER A 10 11.97 7.45 0.40
C SER A 10 13.16 6.55 0.68
N VAL A 11 14.22 6.69 -0.11
CA VAL A 11 15.42 5.84 -0.02
C VAL A 11 16.31 6.36 1.10
N GLN A 12 16.54 5.51 2.10
CA GLN A 12 17.42 5.79 3.23
C GLN A 12 18.72 4.99 3.08
N SER A 13 19.64 5.16 4.00
CA SER A 13 20.94 4.46 3.92
C SER A 13 20.84 2.95 4.11
N ASP A 14 19.83 2.48 4.84
CA ASP A 14 19.68 1.07 5.21
C ASP A 14 18.32 0.49 4.85
N ARG A 15 17.41 1.30 4.29
CA ARG A 15 16.05 0.86 3.96
C ARG A 15 15.40 1.81 2.98
N VAL A 16 14.27 1.38 2.41
CA VAL A 16 13.36 2.25 1.65
C VAL A 16 12.06 2.33 2.43
N GLU A 17 11.60 3.53 2.73
CA GLU A 17 10.34 3.75 3.42
C GLU A 17 9.25 4.08 2.41
N PHE A 18 8.08 3.44 2.56
CA PHE A 18 6.94 3.66 1.69
C PHE A 18 5.80 4.32 2.46
N GLU A 19 5.09 5.22 1.80
CA GLU A 19 3.83 5.76 2.29
C GLU A 19 2.77 5.58 1.21
N TYR A 20 1.72 4.87 1.55
CA TYR A 20 0.58 4.63 0.67
C TYR A 20 -0.62 5.38 1.23
N THR A 21 -1.14 6.33 0.45
CA THR A 21 -2.25 7.18 0.87
C THR A 21 -3.46 6.91 -0.01
N VAL A 22 -4.60 6.67 0.63
CA VAL A 22 -5.89 6.49 -0.03
C VAL A 22 -6.78 7.64 0.39
N GLU A 23 -7.37 8.33 -0.59
CA GLU A 23 -8.22 9.50 -0.36
C GLU A 23 -9.60 9.28 -0.97
N ASN A 24 -10.64 9.62 -0.22
CA ASN A 24 -11.99 9.66 -0.76
C ASN A 24 -12.22 11.03 -1.40
N VAL A 25 -12.23 11.07 -2.73
CA VAL A 25 -12.43 12.30 -3.51
C VAL A 25 -13.86 12.48 -3.96
N GLY A 26 -14.76 11.60 -3.53
CA GLY A 26 -16.19 11.70 -3.82
C GLY A 26 -16.92 12.60 -2.84
N ASP A 27 -18.23 12.62 -2.97
CA ASP A 27 -19.12 13.44 -2.14
C ASP A 27 -19.76 12.66 -0.99
N ASP A 28 -19.63 11.34 -0.99
CA ASP A 28 -20.24 10.45 0.00
C ASP A 28 -19.17 9.67 0.74
N PRO A 29 -19.43 9.26 2.00
CA PRO A 29 -18.52 8.36 2.70
C PRO A 29 -18.38 7.03 1.98
N GLU A 30 -17.16 6.45 2.02
CA GLU A 30 -16.88 5.13 1.49
C GLU A 30 -16.62 4.16 2.64
N GLU A 31 -17.23 3.00 2.57
CA GLU A 31 -16.96 1.94 3.54
C GLU A 31 -15.88 1.01 3.00
N LEU A 32 -14.83 0.84 3.81
CA LEU A 32 -13.71 -0.03 3.49
C LEU A 32 -13.81 -1.27 4.37
N THR A 33 -14.00 -2.42 3.75
CA THR A 33 -14.05 -3.70 4.48
C THR A 33 -12.75 -4.45 4.26
N PHE A 34 -11.96 -4.55 5.31
CA PHE A 34 -10.68 -5.25 5.29
C PHE A 34 -10.89 -6.71 5.66
N ARG A 35 -10.22 -7.61 4.93
CA ARG A 35 -10.38 -9.07 5.08
C ARG A 35 -9.57 -9.66 6.21
N SER A 36 -8.57 -8.92 6.68
CA SER A 36 -7.67 -9.38 7.74
C SER A 36 -7.07 -8.18 8.45
N ALA A 37 -6.20 -8.44 9.42
CA ALA A 37 -5.45 -7.38 10.09
C ALA A 37 -4.48 -6.65 9.15
N LEU A 38 -4.13 -7.24 8.00
CA LEU A 38 -3.35 -6.57 6.95
C LEU A 38 -4.29 -5.65 6.17
N LYS A 39 -4.10 -4.35 6.30
CA LYS A 39 -4.93 -3.34 5.63
C LYS A 39 -4.41 -2.94 4.26
N ALA A 40 -3.10 -2.91 4.10
CA ALA A 40 -2.45 -2.58 2.84
C ALA A 40 -1.22 -3.45 2.65
N ASP A 41 -0.84 -3.70 1.40
CA ASP A 41 0.33 -4.49 1.06
C ASP A 41 1.22 -3.72 0.11
N PHE A 42 2.52 -4.01 0.15
CA PHE A 42 3.52 -3.43 -0.73
C PHE A 42 4.31 -4.55 -1.41
N ALA A 43 4.45 -4.45 -2.71
CA ALA A 43 5.33 -5.34 -3.47
C ALA A 43 6.38 -4.51 -4.19
N VAL A 44 7.60 -4.99 -4.25
CA VAL A 44 8.68 -4.34 -5.00
C VAL A 44 9.03 -5.21 -6.19
N LEU A 45 9.03 -4.60 -7.36
CA LEU A 45 9.36 -5.27 -8.62
C LEU A 45 10.67 -4.75 -9.18
N GLU A 46 11.46 -5.66 -9.73
CA GLU A 46 12.60 -5.32 -10.56
C GLU A 46 12.27 -5.76 -11.98
N GLY A 47 11.97 -4.80 -12.86
CA GLY A 47 11.35 -5.13 -14.12
C GLY A 47 9.97 -5.73 -13.88
N ASP A 48 9.75 -6.96 -14.33
CA ASP A 48 8.51 -7.70 -14.13
C ASP A 48 8.58 -8.70 -12.98
N ASP A 49 9.71 -8.79 -12.29
CA ASP A 49 9.94 -9.78 -11.24
C ASP A 49 9.71 -9.19 -9.86
N GLU A 50 8.84 -9.82 -9.08
CA GLU A 50 8.63 -9.44 -7.69
C GLU A 50 9.83 -9.91 -6.85
N VAL A 51 10.55 -8.95 -6.28
CA VAL A 51 11.75 -9.25 -5.47
C VAL A 51 11.48 -9.17 -3.97
N TRP A 52 10.38 -8.53 -3.58
CA TRP A 52 10.02 -8.39 -2.17
C TRP A 52 8.52 -8.07 -2.04
N ARG A 53 7.93 -8.55 -0.94
CA ARG A 53 6.53 -8.26 -0.59
C ARG A 53 6.41 -8.14 0.92
N ALA A 54 5.77 -7.07 1.38
CA ALA A 54 5.65 -6.78 2.82
C ALA A 54 4.93 -7.87 3.60
N SER A 55 3.92 -8.49 3.00
CA SER A 55 3.12 -9.54 3.65
C SER A 55 3.77 -10.92 3.61
N ASP A 56 4.83 -11.09 2.82
CA ASP A 56 5.45 -12.40 2.62
C ASP A 56 6.10 -12.90 3.91
N GLY A 57 5.82 -14.15 4.27
CA GLY A 57 6.35 -14.76 5.48
C GLY A 57 5.73 -14.28 6.78
N GLN A 58 4.69 -13.46 6.72
CA GLN A 58 4.00 -12.95 7.91
C GLN A 58 2.61 -13.56 8.05
N MET A 59 2.16 -13.64 9.30
CA MET A 59 0.81 -14.11 9.60
C MET A 59 -0.04 -12.95 10.10
N PHE A 60 -1.25 -12.86 9.58
CA PHE A 60 -2.21 -11.83 9.96
C PHE A 60 -3.47 -12.48 10.50
N ALA A 61 -4.04 -11.90 11.55
CA ALA A 61 -5.30 -12.35 12.09
C ALA A 61 -6.40 -12.21 11.03
N GLN A 62 -7.20 -13.24 10.86
CA GLN A 62 -8.34 -13.20 9.93
C GLN A 62 -9.53 -12.59 10.64
N MET A 63 -9.55 -11.27 10.63
CA MET A 63 -10.62 -10.48 11.22
C MET A 63 -11.16 -9.54 10.15
N ILE A 64 -12.47 -9.55 9.96
CA ILE A 64 -13.13 -8.61 9.07
C ILE A 64 -13.35 -7.31 9.85
N GLN A 65 -12.82 -6.21 9.31
CA GLN A 65 -13.00 -4.88 9.88
C GLN A 65 -13.60 -3.96 8.83
N THR A 66 -14.55 -3.15 9.23
CA THR A 66 -15.13 -2.14 8.36
C THR A 66 -14.81 -0.76 8.92
N GLU A 67 -14.24 0.11 8.09
CA GLU A 67 -13.95 1.49 8.43
C GLU A 67 -14.64 2.40 7.42
N SER A 68 -15.11 3.53 7.89
CA SER A 68 -15.73 4.55 7.02
C SER A 68 -14.71 5.65 6.76
N LEU A 69 -14.53 5.98 5.49
CA LEU A 69 -13.69 7.09 5.06
C LEU A 69 -14.60 8.18 4.51
N ASP A 70 -14.72 9.28 5.26
CA ASP A 70 -15.61 10.37 4.89
C ASP A 70 -15.12 11.10 3.65
N ALA A 71 -16.03 11.78 2.97
CA ALA A 71 -15.69 12.57 1.79
C ALA A 71 -14.61 13.60 2.13
N GLY A 72 -13.54 13.62 1.35
CA GLY A 72 -12.39 14.51 1.56
C GLY A 72 -11.36 14.00 2.55
N ASP A 73 -11.62 12.89 3.23
CA ASP A 73 -10.65 12.30 4.17
C ASP A 73 -9.70 11.35 3.48
N SER A 74 -8.55 11.17 4.08
CA SER A 74 -7.52 10.25 3.59
C SER A 74 -6.95 9.41 4.73
N GLU A 75 -6.36 8.28 4.37
CA GLU A 75 -5.68 7.39 5.30
C GLU A 75 -4.35 6.98 4.70
N THR A 76 -3.30 6.97 5.51
CA THR A 76 -1.94 6.63 5.08
C THR A 76 -1.48 5.37 5.77
N PHE A 77 -0.89 4.46 4.99
CA PHE A 77 -0.36 3.18 5.45
C PHE A 77 1.15 3.17 5.21
N PRO A 78 1.95 2.96 6.26
CA PRO A 78 3.41 2.91 6.10
C PRO A 78 3.90 1.52 5.74
N GLY A 79 5.06 1.47 5.09
CA GLY A 79 5.78 0.23 4.82
C GLY A 79 7.28 0.51 4.78
N ALA A 80 8.08 -0.53 4.87
CA ALA A 80 9.53 -0.40 4.77
C ALA A 80 10.15 -1.68 4.21
N TRP A 81 11.11 -1.51 3.31
CA TRP A 81 11.93 -2.59 2.76
C TRP A 81 13.34 -2.42 3.28
N GLU A 82 13.77 -3.32 4.14
CA GLU A 82 15.08 -3.24 4.81
C GLU A 82 16.17 -3.89 3.97
N ASN A 83 17.35 -3.27 3.99
CA ASN A 83 18.55 -3.77 3.34
C ASN A 83 18.36 -4.07 1.85
N PRO A 84 17.80 -3.13 1.06
CA PRO A 84 17.62 -3.37 -0.37
C PRO A 84 18.96 -3.39 -1.08
N GLU A 85 19.03 -4.18 -2.15
CA GLU A 85 20.20 -4.18 -3.03
C GLU A 85 20.10 -3.00 -4.00
N PRO A 86 21.24 -2.43 -4.45
CA PRO A 86 21.20 -1.35 -5.44
C PRO A 86 20.52 -1.79 -6.73
N GLY A 87 19.74 -0.93 -7.32
CA GLY A 87 19.02 -1.19 -8.56
C GLY A 87 17.87 -0.25 -8.79
N ASP A 88 17.14 -0.49 -9.86
CA ASP A 88 15.94 0.26 -10.22
C ASP A 88 14.71 -0.59 -9.95
N TYR A 89 13.76 -0.03 -9.22
CA TYR A 89 12.61 -0.78 -8.73
C TYR A 89 11.31 -0.01 -8.91
N THR A 90 10.19 -0.74 -8.85
CA THR A 90 8.85 -0.19 -8.78
C THR A 90 8.16 -0.75 -7.54
N VAL A 91 7.61 0.12 -6.70
CA VAL A 91 6.74 -0.30 -5.61
C VAL A 91 5.29 -0.28 -6.08
N VAL A 92 4.55 -1.35 -5.75
CA VAL A 92 3.12 -1.46 -6.01
C VAL A 92 2.44 -1.57 -4.65
N ALA A 93 1.60 -0.61 -4.32
CA ALA A 93 0.84 -0.61 -3.08
C ALA A 93 -0.62 -0.93 -3.38
N THR A 94 -1.21 -1.81 -2.61
CA THR A 94 -2.60 -2.23 -2.78
C THR A 94 -3.34 -2.18 -1.46
N LEU A 95 -4.64 -1.85 -1.54
CA LEU A 95 -5.53 -1.84 -0.38
C LEU A 95 -6.18 -3.22 -0.26
N ASN A 96 -6.06 -3.84 0.91
CA ASN A 96 -6.56 -5.20 1.13
C ASN A 96 -8.03 -5.17 1.56
N THR A 97 -8.91 -4.80 0.64
CA THR A 97 -10.35 -4.74 0.89
C THR A 97 -11.11 -5.73 0.01
N SER A 98 -12.32 -6.07 0.43
CA SER A 98 -13.25 -6.81 -0.41
C SER A 98 -14.10 -5.82 -1.20
N GLY A 99 -13.92 -5.78 -2.50
CA GLY A 99 -14.75 -5.00 -3.41
C GLY A 99 -14.02 -3.85 -4.06
N ASP A 100 -13.45 -2.94 -3.30
CA ASP A 100 -12.77 -1.77 -3.87
C ASP A 100 -11.27 -1.98 -3.93
N ASP A 101 -10.72 -1.97 -5.13
CA ASP A 101 -9.28 -2.10 -5.34
C ASP A 101 -8.70 -0.70 -5.60
N ALA A 102 -7.89 -0.23 -4.66
CA ALA A 102 -7.07 0.95 -4.88
C ALA A 102 -5.61 0.48 -5.00
N GLU A 103 -4.97 0.84 -6.10
CA GLU A 103 -3.59 0.45 -6.37
C GLU A 103 -2.80 1.68 -6.76
N ALA A 104 -1.59 1.79 -6.25
CA ALA A 104 -0.68 2.86 -6.61
C ALA A 104 0.70 2.29 -6.91
N ARG A 105 1.43 2.93 -7.82
CA ARG A 105 2.77 2.53 -8.23
C ARG A 105 3.70 3.72 -8.22
N ALA A 106 4.96 3.48 -7.88
CA ALA A 106 6.01 4.49 -7.97
C ALA A 106 7.34 3.82 -8.29
N ASP A 107 8.12 4.46 -9.15
CA ASP A 107 9.46 4.00 -9.48
C ASP A 107 10.46 4.65 -8.54
N PHE A 108 11.49 3.90 -8.17
CA PHE A 108 12.57 4.41 -7.33
C PHE A 108 13.86 3.65 -7.63
N SER A 109 14.98 4.26 -7.24
CA SER A 109 16.30 3.66 -7.41
C SER A 109 17.05 3.65 -6.08
N VAL A 110 17.74 2.55 -5.83
CA VAL A 110 18.57 2.38 -4.64
C VAL A 110 20.04 2.43 -5.02
#